data_184358f8ebfd4bd6c7296cb28ab2251c
#
_entry.id   184358f8ebfd4bd6c7296cb28ab2251c
#
_cell.length_a   1.000
_cell.length_b   1.000
_cell.length_c   1.000
_cell.angle_alpha   90.00
_cell.angle_beta   90.00
_cell.angle_gamma   90.00
#
_symmetry.space_group_name_H-M   'P 1'
#
loop_
_entity.id
_entity.type
_entity.pdbx_description
1 polymer ?
#
loop_
_entity_poly.entity_id
_entity_poly.type
_entity_poly.pdbx_seq_one_letter_code
_entity_poly.pdbx_strand_id
1 'polypeptide(L)'
;MSTTATTAIDPQHIVITEQVAGSAIPVHLMMIEMIDGVYVPIGLRKPAGKGPFPLVVFASGNGGRGMAWVRDATQNRSWTQEQFLAAGYAVAWLRYRAEVDYAYDKIGKLIEDRRQGRQLLNRGPLEYEDVVAIVEHLKTLPDIAGDRIGYMGMSHGGEMALKIASEYRGIRAMIASEPAAHEFLRLKPDATAQINPQTGLLNVEKMLMREAEKVRPRITEEVARARIEPISTPIFVQGRNSDELQGIFRVCYDLLAEMGKDAKWATYEHDVHGFVYVGRNEKGVYAPDAVQAQSVKDSIAWFDKHLK
;
A
#
# COMPACT_ATOMS: atom_id res chain seq x y z
N MET A 1 2.17 44.32 14.55
CA MET A 1 1.17 43.59 13.80
C MET A 1 1.86 42.34 13.25
N SER A 2 1.67 41.22 13.91
CA SER A 2 2.28 39.93 13.49
C SER A 2 1.35 39.31 12.44
N THR A 3 1.77 39.32 11.21
CA THR A 3 1.12 38.53 10.14
C THR A 3 1.48 37.08 10.38
N THR A 4 0.56 36.33 10.95
CA THR A 4 0.58 34.86 10.92
C THR A 4 0.52 34.46 9.44
N ALA A 5 1.68 34.06 8.90
CA ALA A 5 1.74 33.38 7.64
C ALA A 5 0.96 32.06 7.81
N THR A 6 -0.22 32.03 7.25
CA THR A 6 -0.91 30.77 6.95
C THR A 6 -0.01 30.04 5.98
N THR A 7 0.72 29.05 6.42
CA THR A 7 1.45 28.13 5.54
C THR A 7 0.39 27.38 4.75
N ALA A 8 -0.04 27.97 3.65
CA ALA A 8 -0.83 27.29 2.65
C ALA A 8 -0.03 26.05 2.20
N ILE A 9 -0.70 24.91 2.09
CA ILE A 9 -0.17 23.77 1.32
C ILE A 9 0.37 24.35 0.02
N ASP A 10 1.63 24.07 -0.32
CA ASP A 10 2.22 24.63 -1.53
C ASP A 10 1.29 24.29 -2.71
N PRO A 11 0.67 25.29 -3.34
CA PRO A 11 -0.30 25.05 -4.40
C PRO A 11 0.31 24.34 -5.60
N GLN A 12 1.64 24.25 -5.71
CA GLN A 12 2.33 23.52 -6.76
C GLN A 12 2.09 22.01 -6.69
N HIS A 13 1.76 21.47 -5.51
CA HIS A 13 1.51 20.04 -5.34
C HIS A 13 0.05 19.64 -5.51
N ILE A 14 -0.90 20.56 -5.31
CA ILE A 14 -2.34 20.27 -5.48
C ILE A 14 -2.73 20.46 -6.93
N VAL A 15 -3.06 19.35 -7.60
CA VAL A 15 -3.58 19.38 -8.98
C VAL A 15 -5.05 19.78 -8.97
N ILE A 16 -5.85 19.18 -8.08
CA ILE A 16 -7.29 19.45 -7.97
C ILE A 16 -7.84 19.02 -6.60
N THR A 17 -8.87 19.72 -6.14
CA THR A 17 -9.68 19.28 -5.00
C THR A 17 -11.05 18.85 -5.51
N GLU A 18 -11.45 17.63 -5.18
CA GLU A 18 -12.72 17.05 -5.62
C GLU A 18 -13.57 16.60 -4.44
N GLN A 19 -14.90 16.74 -4.59
CA GLN A 19 -15.84 16.13 -3.66
C GLN A 19 -15.86 14.61 -3.87
N VAL A 20 -15.89 13.87 -2.79
CA VAL A 20 -16.03 12.42 -2.81
C VAL A 20 -17.50 12.05 -2.66
N ALA A 21 -18.03 11.28 -3.60
CA ALA A 21 -19.44 10.93 -3.62
C ALA A 21 -19.87 10.26 -2.30
N GLY A 22 -20.90 10.83 -1.65
CA GLY A 22 -21.41 10.32 -0.38
C GLY A 22 -20.55 10.66 0.85
N SER A 23 -19.56 11.54 0.73
CA SER A 23 -18.74 12.01 1.84
C SER A 23 -18.75 13.55 1.92
N ALA A 24 -18.72 14.10 3.13
CA ALA A 24 -18.52 15.52 3.35
C ALA A 24 -17.04 15.94 3.25
N ILE A 25 -16.11 14.97 3.20
CA ILE A 25 -14.68 15.20 3.20
C ILE A 25 -14.15 15.09 1.77
N PRO A 26 -13.62 16.19 1.19
CA PRO A 26 -13.07 16.18 -0.15
C PRO A 26 -11.75 15.38 -0.22
N VAL A 27 -11.28 15.15 -1.44
CA VAL A 27 -9.92 14.67 -1.70
C VAL A 27 -9.09 15.79 -2.34
N HIS A 28 -7.84 15.92 -1.88
CA HIS A 28 -6.81 16.72 -2.53
C HIS A 28 -5.93 15.75 -3.35
N LEU A 29 -6.09 15.80 -4.67
CA LEU A 29 -5.25 15.07 -5.60
C LEU A 29 -3.97 15.86 -5.82
N MET A 30 -2.83 15.25 -5.53
CA MET A 30 -1.53 15.89 -5.51
C MET A 30 -0.53 15.11 -6.36
N MET A 31 0.45 15.83 -6.91
CA MET A 31 1.61 15.24 -7.60
C MET A 31 2.85 15.60 -6.79
N ILE A 32 3.52 14.60 -6.27
CA ILE A 32 4.75 14.77 -5.47
C ILE A 32 5.95 14.51 -6.34
N GLU A 33 6.84 15.49 -6.41
CA GLU A 33 8.09 15.39 -7.16
C GLU A 33 9.08 14.50 -6.41
N MET A 34 9.61 13.50 -7.13
CA MET A 34 10.65 12.61 -6.64
C MET A 34 12.04 13.19 -6.93
N ILE A 35 13.07 12.65 -6.30
CA ILE A 35 14.45 13.14 -6.42
C ILE A 35 14.98 13.19 -7.86
N ASP A 36 14.43 12.38 -8.73
CA ASP A 36 14.78 12.31 -10.16
C ASP A 36 13.85 13.13 -11.08
N GLY A 37 12.99 13.97 -10.50
CA GLY A 37 12.06 14.83 -11.23
C GLY A 37 10.83 14.12 -11.77
N VAL A 38 10.61 12.85 -11.43
CA VAL A 38 9.36 12.15 -11.76
C VAL A 38 8.29 12.54 -10.74
N TYR A 39 7.06 12.74 -11.19
CA TYR A 39 5.93 13.08 -10.34
C TYR A 39 5.08 11.85 -10.05
N VAL A 40 4.79 11.60 -8.78
CA VAL A 40 3.99 10.45 -8.31
C VAL A 40 2.69 10.95 -7.69
N PRO A 41 1.53 10.38 -8.07
CA PRO A 41 0.23 10.86 -7.62
C PRO A 41 -0.15 10.33 -6.25
N ILE A 42 -0.77 11.20 -5.45
CA ILE A 42 -1.43 10.84 -4.19
C ILE A 42 -2.82 11.48 -4.10
N GLY A 43 -3.69 10.92 -3.27
CA GLY A 43 -4.98 11.50 -2.92
C GLY A 43 -5.10 11.62 -1.39
N LEU A 44 -4.97 12.84 -0.86
CA LEU A 44 -5.02 13.13 0.57
C LEU A 44 -6.41 13.56 1.00
N ARG A 45 -6.92 12.99 2.11
CA ARG A 45 -8.16 13.38 2.78
C ARG A 45 -7.91 13.56 4.27
N LYS A 46 -8.54 14.56 4.86
CA LYS A 46 -8.38 14.88 6.29
C LYS A 46 -9.74 14.98 6.97
N PRO A 47 -9.88 14.55 8.23
CA PRO A 47 -11.10 14.79 9.00
C PRO A 47 -11.43 16.28 9.10
N ALA A 48 -12.68 16.60 9.37
CA ALA A 48 -13.07 17.97 9.72
C ALA A 48 -12.46 18.36 11.07
N GLY A 49 -12.12 19.66 11.22
CA GLY A 49 -11.58 20.20 12.46
C GLY A 49 -10.12 20.63 12.36
N LYS A 50 -9.52 20.89 13.52
CA LYS A 50 -8.12 21.32 13.62
C LYS A 50 -7.25 20.11 13.88
N GLY A 51 -6.24 19.90 13.01
CA GLY A 51 -5.17 18.95 13.24
C GLY A 51 -4.22 19.35 14.37
N PRO A 52 -3.03 18.72 14.49
CA PRO A 52 -2.54 17.73 13.53
C PRO A 52 -3.17 16.34 13.73
N PHE A 53 -3.54 15.69 12.63
CA PHE A 53 -4.14 14.36 12.63
C PHE A 53 -3.09 13.27 12.46
N PRO A 54 -3.21 12.10 13.14
CA PRO A 54 -2.46 10.92 12.73
C PRO A 54 -2.86 10.55 11.29
N LEU A 55 -1.92 10.04 10.52
CA LEU A 55 -2.12 9.71 9.10
C LEU A 55 -1.93 8.23 8.86
N VAL A 56 -2.80 7.62 8.05
CA VAL A 56 -2.57 6.30 7.47
C VAL A 56 -2.43 6.42 5.95
N VAL A 57 -1.29 5.99 5.44
CA VAL A 57 -1.01 5.90 4.00
C VAL A 57 -1.49 4.55 3.50
N PHE A 58 -2.34 4.55 2.49
CA PHE A 58 -2.89 3.37 1.84
C PHE A 58 -2.17 3.08 0.54
N ALA A 59 -1.68 1.85 0.39
CA ALA A 59 -1.02 1.39 -0.81
C ALA A 59 -1.73 0.15 -1.37
N SER A 60 -2.02 0.18 -2.64
CA SER A 60 -2.68 -0.93 -3.32
C SER A 60 -1.69 -1.97 -3.84
N GLY A 61 -2.23 -3.05 -4.38
CA GLY A 61 -1.49 -4.02 -5.17
C GLY A 61 -1.04 -3.45 -6.52
N ASN A 62 -0.52 -4.33 -7.37
CA ASN A 62 -0.13 -3.99 -8.73
C ASN A 62 -1.31 -3.42 -9.54
N GLY A 63 -1.01 -2.48 -10.43
CA GLY A 63 -1.97 -1.84 -11.29
C GLY A 63 -1.30 -0.72 -12.11
N GLY A 64 -2.06 0.02 -12.85
CA GLY A 64 -1.60 1.14 -13.65
C GLY A 64 -2.45 2.38 -13.45
N ARG A 65 -2.46 3.26 -14.45
CA ARG A 65 -3.34 4.43 -14.56
C ARG A 65 -2.99 5.61 -13.66
N GLY A 66 -1.90 5.57 -12.89
CA GLY A 66 -1.38 6.73 -12.14
C GLY A 66 -2.44 7.55 -11.41
N MET A 67 -2.52 8.86 -11.70
CA MET A 67 -3.52 9.77 -11.10
C MET A 67 -4.97 9.34 -11.36
N ALA A 68 -5.26 8.79 -12.53
CA ALA A 68 -6.61 8.30 -12.83
C ALA A 68 -7.02 7.14 -11.91
N TRP A 69 -6.08 6.29 -11.52
CA TRP A 69 -6.34 5.26 -10.52
C TRP A 69 -6.59 5.84 -9.13
N VAL A 70 -5.74 6.79 -8.67
CA VAL A 70 -5.90 7.43 -7.35
C VAL A 70 -7.27 8.10 -7.24
N ARG A 71 -7.68 8.79 -8.30
CA ARG A 71 -9.00 9.44 -8.38
C ARG A 71 -10.12 8.41 -8.32
N ASP A 72 -10.06 7.35 -9.15
CA ASP A 72 -11.06 6.28 -9.17
C ASP A 72 -11.14 5.55 -7.82
N ALA A 73 -10.01 5.19 -7.24
CA ALA A 73 -9.96 4.54 -5.93
C ALA A 73 -10.59 5.40 -4.84
N THR A 74 -10.31 6.70 -4.85
CA THR A 74 -10.91 7.65 -3.90
C THR A 74 -12.42 7.76 -4.06
N GLN A 75 -12.92 7.76 -5.30
CA GLN A 75 -14.36 7.86 -5.57
C GLN A 75 -15.11 6.53 -5.33
N ASN A 76 -14.49 5.41 -5.66
CA ASN A 76 -15.17 4.14 -5.80
C ASN A 76 -14.72 3.04 -4.82
N ARG A 77 -13.59 3.20 -4.08
CA ARG A 77 -13.02 2.19 -3.18
C ARG A 77 -12.67 2.76 -1.80
N SER A 78 -13.34 3.82 -1.37
CA SER A 78 -12.97 4.55 -0.15
C SER A 78 -13.79 4.20 1.07
N TRP A 79 -14.61 3.15 1.07
CA TRP A 79 -15.34 2.79 2.29
C TRP A 79 -14.40 2.60 3.48
N THR A 80 -13.30 1.90 3.29
CA THR A 80 -12.27 1.71 4.33
C THR A 80 -11.71 3.04 4.79
N GLN A 81 -11.37 3.96 3.88
CA GLN A 81 -10.90 5.29 4.24
C GLN A 81 -11.94 6.09 5.02
N GLU A 82 -13.24 5.97 4.69
CA GLU A 82 -14.31 6.64 5.46
C GLU A 82 -14.33 6.18 6.93
N GLN A 83 -14.07 4.89 7.19
CA GLN A 83 -13.98 4.38 8.56
C GLN A 83 -12.78 4.97 9.30
N PHE A 84 -11.63 5.09 8.65
CA PHE A 84 -10.44 5.73 9.23
C PHE A 84 -10.64 7.23 9.45
N LEU A 85 -11.26 7.95 8.50
CA LEU A 85 -11.62 9.36 8.67
C LEU A 85 -12.56 9.56 9.86
N ALA A 86 -13.59 8.70 10.00
CA ALA A 86 -14.52 8.71 11.13
C ALA A 86 -13.80 8.40 12.46
N ALA A 87 -12.76 7.58 12.43
CA ALA A 87 -11.89 7.30 13.58
C ALA A 87 -10.87 8.42 13.86
N GLY A 88 -10.86 9.52 13.09
CA GLY A 88 -10.01 10.69 13.31
C GLY A 88 -8.64 10.63 12.66
N TYR A 89 -8.42 9.74 11.71
CA TYR A 89 -7.20 9.67 10.92
C TYR A 89 -7.31 10.50 9.63
N ALA A 90 -6.27 11.21 9.27
CA ALA A 90 -6.05 11.58 7.88
C ALA A 90 -5.70 10.32 7.08
N VAL A 91 -6.03 10.29 5.79
CA VAL A 91 -5.80 9.14 4.92
C VAL A 91 -5.24 9.59 3.58
N ALA A 92 -4.33 8.82 3.01
CA ALA A 92 -3.77 9.10 1.69
C ALA A 92 -3.69 7.83 0.85
N TRP A 93 -4.27 7.83 -0.37
CA TRP A 93 -3.93 6.86 -1.39
C TRP A 93 -2.63 7.26 -2.08
N LEU A 94 -1.76 6.29 -2.37
CA LEU A 94 -0.60 6.49 -3.21
C LEU A 94 -0.60 5.54 -4.41
N ARG A 95 0.17 5.89 -5.45
CA ARG A 95 0.53 5.00 -6.55
C ARG A 95 2.05 5.00 -6.73
N TYR A 96 2.54 4.00 -7.44
CA TYR A 96 3.96 3.81 -7.70
C TYR A 96 4.34 4.42 -9.05
N ARG A 97 5.57 4.95 -9.17
CA ARG A 97 6.07 5.55 -10.42
C ARG A 97 5.99 4.62 -11.63
N ALA A 98 6.25 3.33 -11.44
CA ALA A 98 6.20 2.34 -12.51
C ALA A 98 4.79 2.14 -13.09
N GLU A 99 3.77 2.70 -12.45
CA GLU A 99 2.38 2.60 -12.83
C GLU A 99 1.79 3.94 -13.30
N VAL A 100 2.62 4.98 -13.40
CA VAL A 100 2.22 6.25 -14.01
C VAL A 100 2.06 6.05 -15.50
N ASP A 101 0.94 6.52 -16.06
CA ASP A 101 0.71 6.49 -17.49
C ASP A 101 1.60 7.52 -18.18
N TYR A 102 2.42 7.05 -19.11
CA TYR A 102 3.21 7.93 -19.95
C TYR A 102 2.43 8.31 -21.20
N ALA A 103 2.52 9.58 -21.60
CA ALA A 103 1.87 10.07 -22.82
C ALA A 103 2.34 9.36 -24.12
N TYR A 104 3.45 8.66 -24.05
CA TYR A 104 4.04 7.87 -25.14
C TYR A 104 3.18 6.70 -25.61
N ASP A 105 2.18 6.32 -24.86
CA ASP A 105 1.28 5.22 -25.17
C ASP A 105 0.57 5.32 -26.50
N LYS A 106 0.46 6.54 -27.00
CA LYS A 106 -0.27 6.86 -28.23
C LYS A 106 0.65 7.10 -29.42
N ILE A 107 1.95 7.04 -29.24
CA ILE A 107 2.94 7.38 -30.28
C ILE A 107 3.42 6.10 -31.02
N GLY A 108 2.49 5.27 -31.48
CA GLY A 108 2.78 4.24 -32.45
C GLY A 108 3.63 3.07 -31.97
N LYS A 109 4.06 2.23 -32.92
CA LYS A 109 4.68 0.91 -32.74
C LYS A 109 6.09 0.90 -32.14
N LEU A 110 6.67 2.02 -31.75
CA LEU A 110 8.03 2.09 -31.19
C LEU A 110 8.10 1.67 -29.72
N ILE A 111 6.95 1.65 -29.01
CA ILE A 111 6.85 1.16 -27.63
C ILE A 111 5.72 0.15 -27.59
N GLU A 112 6.04 -1.09 -27.90
CA GLU A 112 5.06 -2.14 -28.09
C GLU A 112 4.44 -2.65 -26.79
N ASP A 113 5.14 -2.57 -25.65
CA ASP A 113 4.61 -3.00 -24.36
C ASP A 113 5.19 -2.20 -23.19
N ARG A 114 4.37 -1.32 -22.62
CA ARG A 114 4.70 -0.58 -21.39
C ARG A 114 5.10 -1.48 -20.23
N ARG A 115 4.52 -2.67 -20.18
CA ARG A 115 4.81 -3.63 -19.11
C ARG A 115 6.22 -4.19 -19.25
N GLN A 116 6.77 -4.29 -20.45
CA GLN A 116 8.17 -4.72 -20.62
C GLN A 116 9.16 -3.72 -20.00
N GLY A 117 8.95 -2.43 -20.18
CA GLY A 117 9.77 -1.41 -19.52
C GLY A 117 9.70 -1.49 -17.99
N ARG A 118 8.52 -1.72 -17.44
CA ARG A 118 8.32 -1.90 -16.00
C ARG A 118 9.01 -3.14 -15.45
N GLN A 119 9.11 -4.17 -16.24
CA GLN A 119 9.67 -5.46 -15.84
C GLN A 119 11.19 -5.52 -15.96
N LEU A 120 11.75 -4.80 -16.92
CA LEU A 120 13.20 -4.68 -17.11
C LEU A 120 13.84 -3.78 -16.04
N LEU A 121 13.09 -2.83 -15.49
CA LEU A 121 13.54 -2.02 -14.37
C LEU A 121 13.29 -2.80 -13.07
N ASN A 122 14.31 -2.97 -12.27
CA ASN A 122 14.13 -3.38 -10.88
C ASN A 122 13.37 -2.25 -10.15
N ARG A 123 12.05 -2.27 -10.26
CA ARG A 123 11.18 -1.20 -9.76
C ARG A 123 11.08 -1.16 -8.23
N GLY A 124 11.39 -2.26 -7.57
CA GLY A 124 11.27 -2.35 -6.12
C GLY A 124 12.03 -1.25 -5.37
N PRO A 125 13.33 -0.97 -5.65
CA PRO A 125 14.05 0.13 -5.04
C PRO A 125 13.43 1.50 -5.32
N LEU A 126 13.02 1.76 -6.57
CA LEU A 126 12.43 3.04 -6.96
C LEU A 126 11.07 3.27 -6.31
N GLU A 127 10.23 2.25 -6.26
CA GLU A 127 8.93 2.33 -5.59
C GLU A 127 9.07 2.51 -4.07
N TYR A 128 10.08 1.88 -3.46
CA TYR A 128 10.43 2.11 -2.06
C TYR A 128 10.80 3.59 -1.81
N GLU A 129 11.70 4.14 -2.61
CA GLU A 129 12.11 5.54 -2.50
C GLU A 129 10.93 6.51 -2.68
N ASP A 130 10.04 6.23 -3.63
CA ASP A 130 8.82 7.01 -3.83
C ASP A 130 7.93 7.03 -2.60
N VAL A 131 7.68 5.87 -1.99
CA VAL A 131 6.84 5.79 -0.78
C VAL A 131 7.48 6.56 0.37
N VAL A 132 8.79 6.44 0.57
CA VAL A 132 9.53 7.18 1.60
C VAL A 132 9.44 8.70 1.34
N ALA A 133 9.65 9.14 0.11
CA ALA A 133 9.57 10.56 -0.26
C ALA A 133 8.15 11.12 -0.05
N ILE A 134 7.11 10.36 -0.42
CA ILE A 134 5.72 10.73 -0.16
C ILE A 134 5.46 10.86 1.35
N VAL A 135 5.89 9.89 2.15
CA VAL A 135 5.71 9.92 3.61
C VAL A 135 6.43 11.13 4.21
N GLU A 136 7.68 11.41 3.81
CA GLU A 136 8.42 12.58 4.29
C GLU A 136 7.74 13.89 3.88
N HIS A 137 7.22 13.98 2.65
CA HIS A 137 6.43 15.14 2.24
C HIS A 137 5.17 15.31 3.10
N LEU A 138 4.40 14.24 3.31
CA LEU A 138 3.17 14.30 4.11
C LEU A 138 3.43 14.72 5.57
N LYS A 139 4.57 14.35 6.14
CA LYS A 139 4.98 14.79 7.49
C LYS A 139 5.21 16.29 7.59
N THR A 140 5.53 16.97 6.49
CA THR A 140 5.75 18.43 6.50
C THR A 140 4.44 19.22 6.55
N LEU A 141 3.30 18.58 6.28
CA LEU A 141 2.01 19.25 6.24
C LEU A 141 1.55 19.65 7.66
N PRO A 142 1.11 20.90 7.87
CA PRO A 142 0.81 21.41 9.21
C PRO A 142 -0.34 20.70 9.92
N ASP A 143 -1.26 20.11 9.16
CA ASP A 143 -2.41 19.37 9.70
C ASP A 143 -2.13 17.89 9.93
N ILE A 144 -0.91 17.41 9.68
CA ILE A 144 -0.50 16.02 9.86
C ILE A 144 0.44 15.91 11.05
N ALA A 145 0.15 14.97 11.94
CA ALA A 145 1.05 14.61 13.03
C ALA A 145 2.19 13.74 12.48
N GLY A 146 3.30 14.38 12.11
CA GLY A 146 4.40 13.73 11.41
C GLY A 146 5.10 12.60 12.16
N ASP A 147 4.91 12.53 13.48
CA ASP A 147 5.37 11.44 14.34
C ASP A 147 4.36 10.28 14.51
N ARG A 148 3.15 10.42 13.93
CA ARG A 148 2.05 9.46 14.01
C ARG A 148 1.59 8.99 12.65
N ILE A 149 2.52 8.44 11.88
CA ILE A 149 2.28 7.91 10.53
C ILE A 149 2.13 6.40 10.57
N GLY A 150 1.03 5.90 10.01
CA GLY A 150 0.78 4.50 9.74
C GLY A 150 0.84 4.20 8.23
N TYR A 151 1.05 2.95 7.90
CA TYR A 151 1.04 2.47 6.52
C TYR A 151 0.21 1.18 6.42
N MET A 152 -0.73 1.12 5.49
CA MET A 152 -1.53 -0.07 5.21
C MET A 152 -1.40 -0.43 3.74
N GLY A 153 -0.69 -1.51 3.45
CA GLY A 153 -0.47 -1.98 2.09
C GLY A 153 -1.13 -3.32 1.82
N MET A 154 -1.66 -3.50 0.60
CA MET A 154 -2.30 -4.72 0.15
C MET A 154 -1.53 -5.34 -1.01
N SER A 155 -1.37 -6.68 -1.01
CA SER A 155 -0.68 -7.43 -2.07
C SER A 155 0.76 -6.93 -2.25
N HIS A 156 1.10 -6.34 -3.41
CA HIS A 156 2.39 -5.67 -3.61
C HIS A 156 2.64 -4.55 -2.58
N GLY A 157 1.62 -3.77 -2.24
CA GLY A 157 1.72 -2.78 -1.15
C GLY A 157 1.99 -3.41 0.21
N GLY A 158 1.52 -4.64 0.44
CA GLY A 158 1.83 -5.44 1.63
C GLY A 158 3.29 -5.91 1.67
N GLU A 159 3.85 -6.32 0.53
CA GLU A 159 5.29 -6.58 0.41
C GLU A 159 6.11 -5.32 0.65
N MET A 160 5.64 -4.19 0.10
CA MET A 160 6.30 -2.89 0.30
C MET A 160 6.32 -2.48 1.78
N ALA A 161 5.28 -2.80 2.57
CA ALA A 161 5.29 -2.58 4.02
C ALA A 161 6.50 -3.27 4.69
N LEU A 162 6.79 -4.51 4.32
CA LEU A 162 7.93 -5.26 4.85
C LEU A 162 9.27 -4.64 4.42
N LYS A 163 9.39 -4.24 3.14
CA LYS A 163 10.60 -3.59 2.61
C LYS A 163 10.86 -2.25 3.31
N ILE A 164 9.81 -1.44 3.46
CA ILE A 164 9.92 -0.15 4.15
C ILE A 164 10.30 -0.36 5.62
N ALA A 165 9.67 -1.29 6.32
CA ALA A 165 9.99 -1.58 7.72
C ALA A 165 11.43 -2.05 7.91
N SER A 166 12.02 -2.71 6.92
CA SER A 166 13.41 -3.16 6.94
C SER A 166 14.41 -2.01 6.98
N GLU A 167 14.15 -0.94 6.26
CA GLU A 167 15.16 0.11 6.00
C GLU A 167 14.80 1.49 6.55
N TYR A 168 13.50 1.82 6.62
CA TYR A 168 13.02 3.16 6.98
C TYR A 168 12.31 3.15 8.34
N ARG A 169 12.52 4.19 9.15
CA ARG A 169 12.02 4.30 10.53
C ARG A 169 10.97 5.40 10.73
N GLY A 170 10.54 6.04 9.66
CA GLY A 170 9.61 7.16 9.72
C GLY A 170 8.13 6.78 9.81
N ILE A 171 7.80 5.48 9.86
CA ILE A 171 6.45 4.95 10.01
C ILE A 171 6.35 4.21 11.33
N ARG A 172 5.33 4.53 12.12
CA ARG A 172 5.20 4.07 13.49
C ARG A 172 4.53 2.70 13.63
N ALA A 173 3.64 2.35 12.72
CA ALA A 173 3.01 1.02 12.66
C ALA A 173 2.58 0.69 11.22
N MET A 174 2.58 -0.59 10.89
CA MET A 174 2.22 -1.05 9.55
C MET A 174 1.20 -2.16 9.58
N ILE A 175 0.41 -2.23 8.50
CA ILE A 175 -0.43 -3.38 8.16
C ILE A 175 0.01 -3.89 6.79
N ALA A 176 0.44 -5.14 6.73
CA ALA A 176 0.70 -5.89 5.52
C ALA A 176 -0.49 -6.81 5.25
N SER A 177 -1.44 -6.33 4.45
CA SER A 177 -2.63 -7.11 4.07
C SER A 177 -2.32 -7.93 2.83
N GLU A 178 -2.50 -9.24 2.93
CA GLU A 178 -2.26 -10.20 1.85
C GLU A 178 -0.91 -9.97 1.12
N PRO A 179 0.24 -9.88 1.87
CA PRO A 179 1.50 -9.42 1.31
C PRO A 179 2.08 -10.40 0.29
N ALA A 180 2.12 -10.02 -0.98
CA ALA A 180 2.72 -10.80 -2.06
C ALA A 180 4.26 -10.75 -2.01
N ALA A 181 4.83 -11.19 -0.89
CA ALA A 181 6.22 -10.95 -0.48
C ALA A 181 7.24 -11.88 -1.15
N HIS A 182 7.09 -12.14 -2.44
CA HIS A 182 7.97 -13.02 -3.21
C HIS A 182 9.42 -12.55 -3.24
N GLU A 183 9.61 -11.26 -3.49
CA GLU A 183 10.94 -10.66 -3.57
C GLU A 183 11.53 -10.47 -2.17
N PHE A 184 10.74 -10.02 -1.21
CA PHE A 184 11.18 -9.83 0.17
C PHE A 184 11.71 -11.12 0.79
N LEU A 185 11.02 -12.24 0.57
CA LEU A 185 11.42 -13.56 1.02
C LEU A 185 12.46 -14.21 0.10
N ARG A 186 12.77 -13.60 -1.04
CA ARG A 186 13.61 -14.17 -2.09
C ARG A 186 13.19 -15.61 -2.44
N LEU A 187 11.91 -15.73 -2.82
CA LEU A 187 11.28 -16.99 -3.15
C LEU A 187 11.92 -17.61 -4.40
N LYS A 188 12.34 -18.85 -4.32
CA LYS A 188 12.85 -19.60 -5.47
C LYS A 188 11.68 -20.16 -6.28
N PRO A 189 11.72 -20.06 -7.62
CA PRO A 189 10.75 -20.74 -8.46
C PRO A 189 10.84 -22.26 -8.26
N ASP A 190 9.71 -22.94 -8.33
CA ASP A 190 9.68 -24.40 -8.38
C ASP A 190 9.67 -24.92 -9.83
N ALA A 191 9.76 -26.26 -9.97
CA ALA A 191 9.73 -26.91 -11.28
C ALA A 191 8.40 -26.74 -12.04
N THR A 192 7.32 -26.28 -11.36
CA THR A 192 6.01 -26.01 -11.96
C THR A 192 5.86 -24.55 -12.36
N ALA A 193 6.87 -23.73 -12.07
CA ALA A 193 6.87 -22.33 -12.40
C ALA A 193 6.70 -22.10 -13.90
N GLN A 194 5.60 -21.47 -14.25
CA GLN A 194 5.31 -21.15 -15.65
C GLN A 194 5.85 -19.77 -16.02
N ILE A 195 6.61 -19.72 -17.08
CA ILE A 195 7.01 -18.45 -17.68
C ILE A 195 5.85 -17.98 -18.58
N ASN A 196 5.40 -16.76 -18.36
CA ASN A 196 4.43 -16.14 -19.25
C ASN A 196 5.09 -15.94 -20.63
N PRO A 197 4.59 -16.58 -21.70
CA PRO A 197 5.22 -16.53 -23.02
C PRO A 197 5.18 -15.13 -23.64
N GLN A 198 4.29 -14.26 -23.19
CA GLN A 198 4.16 -12.89 -23.70
C GLN A 198 5.14 -11.93 -23.04
N THR A 199 5.49 -12.18 -21.80
CA THR A 199 6.31 -11.26 -20.99
C THR A 199 7.69 -11.81 -20.65
N GLY A 200 7.93 -13.10 -20.89
CA GLY A 200 9.17 -13.78 -20.49
C GLY A 200 9.38 -13.89 -18.98
N LEU A 201 8.38 -13.54 -18.19
CA LEU A 201 8.49 -13.54 -16.73
C LEU A 201 7.78 -14.73 -16.10
N LEU A 202 8.23 -15.03 -14.88
CA LEU A 202 7.58 -16.02 -14.02
C LEU A 202 6.15 -15.58 -13.72
N ASN A 203 5.18 -16.47 -14.00
CA ASN A 203 3.79 -16.23 -13.64
C ASN A 203 3.56 -16.63 -12.18
N VAL A 204 3.88 -15.72 -11.27
CA VAL A 204 3.75 -15.95 -9.83
C VAL A 204 2.31 -16.21 -9.38
N GLU A 205 1.31 -15.71 -10.10
CA GLU A 205 -0.11 -15.90 -9.78
C GLU A 205 -0.58 -17.34 -10.00
N LYS A 206 0.13 -18.11 -10.80
CA LYS A 206 -0.17 -19.54 -11.02
C LYS A 206 0.58 -20.48 -10.07
N MET A 207 1.45 -19.94 -9.23
CA MET A 207 2.19 -20.75 -8.26
C MET A 207 1.30 -21.00 -7.05
N LEU A 208 0.89 -22.25 -6.83
CA LEU A 208 0.13 -22.64 -5.63
C LEU A 208 1.02 -22.51 -4.39
N MET A 209 0.74 -21.52 -3.55
CA MET A 209 1.52 -21.16 -2.37
C MET A 209 0.62 -20.98 -1.14
N ARG A 210 -0.41 -21.84 -1.02
CA ARG A 210 -1.39 -21.77 0.08
C ARG A 210 -0.83 -22.21 1.42
N GLU A 211 0.07 -23.21 1.42
CA GLU A 211 0.55 -23.89 2.60
C GLU A 211 1.95 -23.38 2.98
N ALA A 212 2.09 -22.85 4.18
CA ALA A 212 3.35 -22.30 4.66
C ALA A 212 4.49 -23.35 4.65
N GLU A 213 4.17 -24.60 4.93
CA GLU A 213 5.12 -25.74 4.94
C GLU A 213 5.70 -26.01 3.55
N LYS A 214 4.95 -25.71 2.49
CA LYS A 214 5.40 -25.84 1.09
C LYS A 214 6.16 -24.59 0.61
N VAL A 215 5.84 -23.42 1.16
CA VAL A 215 6.53 -22.18 0.85
C VAL A 215 7.87 -22.09 1.55
N ARG A 216 7.95 -22.46 2.83
CA ARG A 216 9.12 -22.29 3.68
C ARG A 216 10.42 -22.85 3.07
N PRO A 217 10.46 -24.07 2.49
CA PRO A 217 11.68 -24.60 1.87
C PRO A 217 12.12 -23.86 0.60
N ARG A 218 11.25 -23.04 0.04
CA ARG A 218 11.50 -22.32 -1.23
C ARG A 218 12.02 -20.91 -1.02
N ILE A 219 11.96 -20.36 0.18
CA ILE A 219 12.54 -19.05 0.47
C ILE A 219 14.06 -19.16 0.61
N THR A 220 14.77 -18.02 0.48
CA THR A 220 16.15 -17.90 0.90
C THR A 220 16.15 -17.33 2.31
N GLU A 221 16.06 -18.23 3.30
CA GLU A 221 15.80 -17.86 4.69
C GLU A 221 16.83 -16.90 5.28
N GLU A 222 18.10 -17.09 4.96
CA GLU A 222 19.18 -16.20 5.37
C GLU A 222 18.91 -14.74 4.92
N VAL A 223 18.52 -14.55 3.66
CA VAL A 223 18.20 -13.23 3.12
C VAL A 223 16.93 -12.64 3.76
N ALA A 224 15.90 -13.48 3.94
CA ALA A 224 14.67 -13.04 4.58
C ALA A 224 14.92 -12.60 6.04
N ARG A 225 15.70 -13.36 6.81
CA ARG A 225 16.07 -13.01 8.19
C ARG A 225 16.93 -11.76 8.26
N ALA A 226 17.91 -11.60 7.39
CA ALA A 226 18.73 -10.40 7.33
C ALA A 226 17.89 -9.13 7.04
N ARG A 227 16.84 -9.24 6.21
CA ARG A 227 15.89 -8.16 5.95
C ARG A 227 14.95 -7.88 7.13
N ILE A 228 14.59 -8.91 7.90
CA ILE A 228 13.73 -8.77 9.07
C ILE A 228 14.50 -8.24 10.29
N GLU A 229 15.78 -8.58 10.42
CA GLU A 229 16.60 -8.22 11.58
C GLU A 229 16.49 -6.74 11.97
N PRO A 230 16.63 -5.77 11.06
CA PRO A 230 16.54 -4.36 11.40
C PRO A 230 15.12 -3.86 11.69
N ILE A 231 14.05 -4.65 11.46
CA ILE A 231 12.67 -4.21 11.68
C ILE A 231 12.41 -3.95 13.16
N SER A 232 12.01 -2.72 13.48
CA SER A 232 11.55 -2.32 14.80
C SER A 232 10.11 -1.82 14.79
N THR A 233 9.55 -1.55 13.61
CA THR A 233 8.17 -1.09 13.45
C THR A 233 7.20 -2.25 13.68
N PRO A 234 6.16 -2.08 14.53
CA PRO A 234 5.09 -3.07 14.69
C PRO A 234 4.38 -3.38 13.38
N ILE A 235 4.18 -4.66 13.08
CA ILE A 235 3.56 -5.10 11.81
C ILE A 235 2.38 -6.03 12.09
N PHE A 236 1.21 -5.67 11.58
CA PHE A 236 0.06 -6.56 11.53
C PHE A 236 -0.04 -7.20 10.14
N VAL A 237 0.18 -8.51 10.06
CA VAL A 237 0.01 -9.29 8.85
C VAL A 237 -1.41 -9.83 8.80
N GLN A 238 -2.15 -9.47 7.75
CA GLN A 238 -3.49 -9.97 7.48
C GLN A 238 -3.46 -10.92 6.31
N GLY A 239 -4.12 -12.06 6.44
CA GLY A 239 -4.25 -13.06 5.39
C GLY A 239 -5.71 -13.34 5.05
N ARG A 240 -5.90 -14.21 4.07
CA ARG A 240 -7.20 -14.71 3.63
C ARG A 240 -7.11 -16.22 3.44
N ASN A 241 -7.98 -16.99 4.13
CA ASN A 241 -7.88 -18.46 4.19
C ASN A 241 -7.90 -19.13 2.82
N SER A 242 -8.69 -18.59 1.88
CA SER A 242 -8.81 -19.11 0.51
C SER A 242 -7.79 -18.55 -0.48
N ASP A 243 -6.85 -17.68 -0.05
CA ASP A 243 -5.87 -17.06 -0.96
C ASP A 243 -4.82 -18.07 -1.45
N GLU A 244 -4.52 -18.01 -2.75
CA GLU A 244 -3.47 -18.82 -3.38
C GLU A 244 -2.08 -18.54 -2.79
N LEU A 245 -1.88 -17.34 -2.21
CA LEU A 245 -0.63 -16.88 -1.61
C LEU A 245 -0.62 -16.94 -0.07
N GLN A 246 -1.64 -17.54 0.56
CA GLN A 246 -1.79 -17.56 2.02
C GLN A 246 -0.53 -18.09 2.73
N GLY A 247 0.15 -19.07 2.16
CA GLY A 247 1.40 -19.60 2.74
C GLY A 247 2.52 -18.57 2.76
N ILE A 248 2.61 -17.67 1.77
CA ILE A 248 3.57 -16.56 1.77
C ILE A 248 3.26 -15.59 2.92
N PHE A 249 2.00 -15.23 3.08
CA PHE A 249 1.58 -14.31 4.15
C PHE A 249 1.92 -14.89 5.51
N ARG A 250 1.64 -16.19 5.69
CA ARG A 250 1.93 -16.90 6.92
C ARG A 250 3.44 -17.00 7.20
N VAL A 251 4.25 -17.34 6.21
CA VAL A 251 5.72 -17.38 6.35
C VAL A 251 6.30 -16.02 6.73
N CYS A 252 5.77 -14.91 6.18
CA CYS A 252 6.18 -13.57 6.60
C CYS A 252 5.94 -13.35 8.09
N TYR A 253 4.74 -13.68 8.58
CA TYR A 253 4.42 -13.56 10.00
C TYR A 253 5.28 -14.49 10.87
N ASP A 254 5.42 -15.76 10.49
CA ASP A 254 6.18 -16.74 11.27
C ASP A 254 7.64 -16.28 11.46
N LEU A 255 8.28 -15.77 10.39
CA LEU A 255 9.64 -15.23 10.48
C LEU A 255 9.73 -13.99 11.39
N LEU A 256 8.77 -13.07 11.31
CA LEU A 256 8.70 -11.92 12.20
C LEU A 256 8.58 -12.38 13.67
N ALA A 257 7.67 -13.30 13.94
CA ALA A 257 7.43 -13.82 15.29
C ALA A 257 8.65 -14.61 15.83
N GLU A 258 9.27 -15.49 15.02
CA GLU A 258 10.47 -16.23 15.37
C GLU A 258 11.66 -15.33 15.71
N MET A 259 11.72 -14.16 15.08
CA MET A 259 12.76 -13.16 15.34
C MET A 259 12.38 -12.14 16.44
N GLY A 260 11.29 -12.42 17.19
CA GLY A 260 10.88 -11.60 18.32
C GLY A 260 10.38 -10.18 17.96
N LYS A 261 9.88 -10.00 16.72
CA LYS A 261 9.34 -8.70 16.29
C LYS A 261 7.93 -8.49 16.84
N ASP A 262 7.54 -7.23 17.11
CA ASP A 262 6.15 -6.90 17.45
C ASP A 262 5.27 -7.13 16.20
N ALA A 263 4.77 -8.34 16.09
CA ALA A 263 3.99 -8.79 14.95
C ALA A 263 2.66 -9.40 15.41
N LYS A 264 1.59 -9.10 14.66
CA LYS A 264 0.27 -9.69 14.83
C LYS A 264 -0.13 -10.44 13.57
N TRP A 265 -0.85 -11.55 13.74
CA TRP A 265 -1.46 -12.31 12.66
C TRP A 265 -2.97 -12.33 12.80
N ALA A 266 -3.68 -12.16 11.69
CA ALA A 266 -5.08 -12.56 11.55
C ALA A 266 -5.34 -13.07 10.14
N THR A 267 -6.30 -13.97 10.00
CA THR A 267 -6.77 -14.44 8.70
C THR A 267 -8.29 -14.40 8.67
N TYR A 268 -8.85 -14.22 7.49
CA TYR A 268 -10.27 -13.95 7.29
C TYR A 268 -10.84 -14.89 6.21
N GLU A 269 -12.11 -15.30 6.39
CA GLU A 269 -12.83 -16.08 5.40
C GLU A 269 -13.46 -15.14 4.37
N HIS A 270 -12.81 -14.97 3.24
CA HIS A 270 -13.31 -14.13 2.14
C HIS A 270 -12.77 -14.60 0.79
N ASP A 271 -13.56 -14.44 -0.30
CA ASP A 271 -13.18 -14.97 -1.62
C ASP A 271 -12.38 -13.97 -2.48
N VAL A 272 -12.40 -12.70 -2.14
CA VAL A 272 -11.79 -11.64 -2.98
C VAL A 272 -10.44 -11.22 -2.43
N HIS A 273 -9.38 -11.35 -3.25
CA HIS A 273 -8.07 -10.77 -2.97
C HIS A 273 -8.17 -9.24 -2.90
N GLY A 274 -7.63 -8.64 -1.85
CA GLY A 274 -7.78 -7.21 -1.59
C GLY A 274 -9.12 -6.82 -0.95
N PHE A 275 -9.80 -7.76 -0.29
CA PHE A 275 -11.12 -7.58 0.33
C PHE A 275 -11.20 -6.41 1.31
N VAL A 276 -10.09 -6.00 1.89
CA VAL A 276 -10.00 -4.87 2.82
C VAL A 276 -10.35 -3.52 2.17
N TYR A 277 -10.26 -3.39 0.84
CA TYR A 277 -10.57 -2.18 0.10
C TYR A 277 -11.92 -2.29 -0.60
N VAL A 278 -12.98 -2.04 0.17
CA VAL A 278 -14.36 -2.20 -0.28
C VAL A 278 -14.72 -1.19 -1.37
N GLY A 279 -15.12 -1.72 -2.53
CA GLY A 279 -15.59 -0.94 -3.65
C GLY A 279 -17.10 -0.68 -3.63
N ARG A 280 -17.56 0.29 -4.43
CA ARG A 280 -18.98 0.47 -4.71
C ARG A 280 -19.49 -0.66 -5.60
N ASN A 281 -20.68 -1.13 -5.30
CA ASN A 281 -21.37 -2.09 -6.15
C ASN A 281 -21.98 -1.42 -7.40
N GLU A 282 -22.66 -2.19 -8.24
CA GLU A 282 -23.33 -1.72 -9.46
C GLU A 282 -24.36 -0.61 -9.22
N LYS A 283 -24.91 -0.51 -8.01
CA LYS A 283 -25.83 0.56 -7.60
C LYS A 283 -25.11 1.81 -7.08
N GLY A 284 -23.77 1.84 -7.14
CA GLY A 284 -22.95 2.95 -6.69
C GLY A 284 -22.89 3.10 -5.16
N VAL A 285 -23.26 2.08 -4.39
CA VAL A 285 -23.24 2.10 -2.91
C VAL A 285 -22.20 1.12 -2.36
N TYR A 286 -21.62 1.46 -1.21
CA TYR A 286 -20.80 0.54 -0.46
C TYR A 286 -21.67 -0.47 0.29
N ALA A 287 -21.35 -1.74 0.15
CA ALA A 287 -22.04 -2.84 0.82
C ALA A 287 -21.01 -3.82 1.41
N PRO A 288 -20.22 -3.40 2.42
CA PRO A 288 -19.26 -4.28 3.07
C PRO A 288 -19.97 -5.44 3.74
N ASP A 289 -19.40 -6.62 3.67
CA ASP A 289 -19.84 -7.74 4.49
C ASP A 289 -19.27 -7.68 5.91
N ALA A 290 -19.67 -8.62 6.75
CA ALA A 290 -19.26 -8.68 8.15
C ALA A 290 -17.73 -8.92 8.30
N VAL A 291 -17.13 -9.70 7.37
CA VAL A 291 -15.70 -10.01 7.39
C VAL A 291 -14.88 -8.77 7.03
N GLN A 292 -15.28 -8.05 5.99
CA GLN A 292 -14.68 -6.78 5.59
C GLN A 292 -14.78 -5.75 6.72
N ALA A 293 -15.95 -5.60 7.33
CA ALA A 293 -16.16 -4.70 8.45
C ALA A 293 -15.29 -5.07 9.66
N GLN A 294 -15.14 -6.36 9.98
CA GLN A 294 -14.29 -6.81 11.06
C GLN A 294 -12.82 -6.55 10.77
N SER A 295 -12.33 -6.82 9.57
CA SER A 295 -10.92 -6.60 9.22
C SER A 295 -10.53 -5.12 9.30
N VAL A 296 -11.43 -4.21 8.90
CA VAL A 296 -11.21 -2.76 9.02
C VAL A 296 -11.24 -2.31 10.50
N LYS A 297 -12.16 -2.86 11.31
CA LYS A 297 -12.18 -2.61 12.75
C LYS A 297 -10.88 -3.05 13.43
N ASP A 298 -10.37 -4.24 13.09
CA ASP A 298 -9.11 -4.75 13.62
C ASP A 298 -7.91 -3.89 13.18
N SER A 299 -7.96 -3.36 11.96
CA SER A 299 -6.96 -2.46 11.40
C SER A 299 -6.95 -1.11 12.14
N ILE A 300 -8.11 -0.52 12.40
CA ILE A 300 -8.23 0.71 13.17
C ILE A 300 -7.73 0.48 14.61
N ALA A 301 -8.13 -0.61 15.25
CA ALA A 301 -7.68 -0.94 16.60
C ALA A 301 -6.14 -1.11 16.68
N TRP A 302 -5.53 -1.68 15.64
CA TRP A 302 -4.08 -1.77 15.54
C TRP A 302 -3.42 -0.39 15.49
N PHE A 303 -3.89 0.50 14.63
CA PHE A 303 -3.35 1.85 14.56
C PHE A 303 -3.68 2.68 15.81
N ASP A 304 -4.85 2.51 16.42
CA ASP A 304 -5.18 3.20 17.67
C ASP A 304 -4.18 2.88 18.78
N LYS A 305 -3.76 1.61 18.90
CA LYS A 305 -2.74 1.17 19.86
C LYS A 305 -1.39 1.84 19.64
N HIS A 306 -1.02 2.13 18.39
CA HIS A 306 0.35 2.55 18.05
C HIS A 306 0.47 4.03 17.66
N LEU A 307 -0.62 4.68 17.24
CA LEU A 307 -0.61 6.06 16.72
C LEU A 307 -1.35 7.06 17.62
N LYS A 308 -2.15 6.59 18.57
CA LYS A 308 -2.84 7.42 19.56
C LYS A 308 -2.29 7.17 20.96
#